data_f33884ca57cb159fc57d42d45f856d2b
#
_entry.id   f33884ca57cb159fc57d42d45f856d2b
#
_cell.length_a   1.000
_cell.length_b   1.000
_cell.length_c   1.000
_cell.angle_alpha   90.00
_cell.angle_beta   90.00
_cell.angle_gamma   90.00
#
_symmetry.space_group_name_H-M   'P 1'
#
loop_
_entity.id
_entity.type
_entity.pdbx_description
1 polymer ?
#
loop_
_entity_poly.entity_id
_entity_poly.type
_entity_poly.pdbx_seq_one_letter_code
_entity_poly.pdbx_strand_id
1 'polypeptide(L)'
;DGLGSNYYIDYDDINNPKHVITPDQYVKAKPDFNPWADIDSQEKIDYYNDGLVGWQGIFGQGEYKNENISAFVQASFSNQGYERVEYFNETPGNQESGVENLTGGNIKGGLNWRINDVHNVFFNTGYYSKQPLFDAVYINFSNTLNPDLTNETIVGFELGYGYRSAKFNLNANLYRTSWADRF
;
A
#
# COMPACT_ATOMS: atom_id res chain seq x y z
N ASP A 1 -8.52 10.68 -7.72
CA ASP A 1 -9.39 11.75 -7.14
C ASP A 1 -8.94 13.15 -7.55
N GLY A 2 -8.85 13.44 -8.84
CA GLY A 2 -8.50 14.77 -9.35
C GLY A 2 -9.56 15.85 -9.16
N LEU A 3 -10.38 15.76 -8.13
CA LEU A 3 -11.30 16.79 -7.72
C LEU A 3 -10.57 17.77 -6.82
N GLY A 4 -9.76 18.63 -7.41
CA GLY A 4 -9.28 19.80 -6.71
C GLY A 4 -10.47 20.51 -6.07
N SER A 5 -10.38 20.76 -4.77
CA SER A 5 -11.38 21.60 -4.11
C SER A 5 -11.32 22.97 -4.72
N ASN A 6 -12.45 23.44 -5.20
CA ASN A 6 -12.61 24.80 -5.72
C ASN A 6 -12.49 25.76 -4.56
N TYR A 7 -11.29 26.16 -4.18
CA TYR A 7 -11.15 27.31 -3.31
C TYR A 7 -10.37 28.40 -4.00
N TYR A 8 -10.80 29.55 -3.68
CA TYR A 8 -10.15 30.78 -3.95
C TYR A 8 -8.98 30.91 -2.99
N ILE A 9 -7.77 30.95 -3.51
CA ILE A 9 -6.60 31.36 -2.74
C ILE A 9 -6.41 32.84 -3.04
N ASP A 10 -6.89 33.68 -2.14
CA ASP A 10 -6.43 35.06 -2.09
C ASP A 10 -4.99 35.04 -1.59
N TYR A 11 -4.06 35.03 -2.49
CA TYR A 11 -2.69 35.41 -2.17
C TYR A 11 -2.69 36.92 -1.95
N ASP A 12 -3.05 37.36 -0.78
CA ASP A 12 -2.48 38.58 -0.25
C ASP A 12 -0.98 38.30 -0.12
N ASP A 13 -0.29 38.45 -1.22
CA ASP A 13 1.15 38.33 -1.26
C ASP A 13 1.71 39.49 -0.41
N ILE A 14 2.02 39.18 0.84
CA ILE A 14 2.64 40.10 1.79
C ILE A 14 3.90 40.74 1.18
N ASN A 15 4.51 40.08 0.22
CA ASN A 15 5.69 40.57 -0.50
C ASN A 15 5.32 41.35 -1.79
N ASN A 16 4.08 41.27 -2.25
CA ASN A 16 3.62 41.98 -3.45
C ASN A 16 2.18 42.54 -3.29
N PRO A 17 1.99 43.58 -2.50
CA PRO A 17 0.66 44.16 -2.23
C PRO A 17 -0.02 44.79 -3.47
N LYS A 18 0.62 44.71 -4.63
CA LYS A 18 0.07 45.16 -5.92
C LYS A 18 -0.34 43.99 -6.83
N HIS A 19 -0.27 42.76 -6.31
CA HIS A 19 -0.71 41.61 -7.10
C HIS A 19 -2.23 41.71 -7.37
N VAL A 20 -2.59 41.88 -8.62
CA VAL A 20 -3.96 41.87 -9.05
C VAL A 20 -4.26 40.50 -9.63
N ILE A 21 -5.16 39.76 -8.99
CA ILE A 21 -5.65 38.51 -9.51
C ILE A 21 -6.50 38.81 -10.76
N THR A 22 -6.08 38.29 -11.89
CA THR A 22 -6.85 38.42 -13.14
C THR A 22 -7.97 37.37 -13.18
N PRO A 23 -9.05 37.61 -13.98
CA PRO A 23 -10.12 36.60 -14.11
C PRO A 23 -9.65 35.20 -14.53
N ASP A 24 -8.55 35.10 -15.26
CA ASP A 24 -7.97 33.84 -15.71
C ASP A 24 -7.32 33.03 -14.57
N GLN A 25 -7.13 33.65 -13.41
CA GLN A 25 -6.60 33.02 -12.20
C GLN A 25 -7.70 32.49 -11.26
N TYR A 26 -8.96 32.72 -11.62
CA TYR A 26 -10.09 32.21 -10.84
C TYR A 26 -10.52 30.86 -11.36
N VAL A 27 -10.59 29.91 -10.46
CA VAL A 27 -11.29 28.66 -10.69
C VAL A 27 -12.72 28.82 -10.22
N LYS A 28 -13.69 28.53 -11.08
CA LYS A 28 -15.10 28.57 -10.68
C LYS A 28 -15.36 27.60 -9.56
N ALA A 29 -15.88 28.11 -8.45
CA ALA A 29 -16.54 27.24 -7.48
C ALA A 29 -17.55 26.38 -8.25
N LYS A 30 -17.49 25.08 -8.12
CA LYS A 30 -18.38 24.17 -8.86
C LYS A 30 -19.73 24.06 -8.14
N PRO A 31 -20.74 24.83 -8.53
CA PRO A 31 -22.05 24.77 -7.88
C PRO A 31 -22.81 23.48 -8.22
N ASP A 32 -22.46 22.84 -9.33
CA ASP A 32 -23.17 21.70 -9.90
C ASP A 32 -22.34 20.43 -9.85
N PHE A 33 -22.02 19.95 -8.62
CA PHE A 33 -21.39 18.65 -8.48
C PHE A 33 -22.31 17.57 -9.06
N ASN A 34 -21.89 17.00 -10.17
CA ASN A 34 -22.55 15.86 -10.78
C ASN A 34 -21.63 14.62 -10.59
N PRO A 35 -21.96 13.68 -9.70
CA PRO A 35 -21.15 12.47 -9.48
C PRO A 35 -21.10 11.56 -10.71
N TRP A 36 -21.95 11.79 -11.71
CA TRP A 36 -22.02 11.02 -12.95
C TRP A 36 -21.36 11.75 -14.14
N ALA A 37 -20.85 12.95 -13.92
CA ALA A 37 -20.11 13.66 -14.96
C ALA A 37 -18.71 13.05 -15.10
N ASP A 38 -18.23 13.04 -16.35
CA ASP A 38 -16.85 12.66 -16.63
C ASP A 38 -15.89 13.56 -15.86
N ILE A 39 -14.95 12.92 -15.15
CA ILE A 39 -13.96 13.61 -14.34
C ILE A 39 -13.09 14.54 -15.19
N ASP A 40 -12.84 14.19 -16.44
CA ASP A 40 -12.07 15.00 -17.38
C ASP A 40 -12.78 16.31 -17.78
N SER A 41 -14.10 16.36 -17.63
CA SER A 41 -14.88 17.56 -17.88
C SER A 41 -14.77 18.62 -16.78
N GLN A 42 -14.09 18.30 -15.68
CA GLN A 42 -13.98 19.17 -14.51
C GLN A 42 -12.70 19.98 -14.55
N GLU A 43 -12.79 21.23 -14.14
CA GLU A 43 -11.64 22.12 -14.03
C GLU A 43 -10.68 21.63 -12.93
N LYS A 44 -9.38 21.54 -13.24
CA LYS A 44 -8.32 21.11 -12.33
C LYS A 44 -7.59 22.34 -11.81
N ILE A 45 -7.35 22.40 -10.50
CA ILE A 45 -6.80 23.60 -9.86
C ILE A 45 -5.41 23.37 -9.28
N ASP A 46 -5.17 22.20 -8.72
CA ASP A 46 -4.01 21.92 -7.90
C ASP A 46 -3.18 20.76 -8.47
N TYR A 47 -3.85 19.68 -8.81
CA TYR A 47 -3.19 18.52 -9.41
C TYR A 47 -4.11 17.80 -10.40
N TYR A 48 -3.51 17.21 -11.41
CA TYR A 48 -4.18 16.34 -12.37
C TYR A 48 -3.22 15.27 -12.85
N ASN A 49 -3.33 14.08 -12.29
CA ASN A 49 -2.46 12.96 -12.63
C ASN A 49 -3.20 11.63 -12.54
N ASP A 50 -2.71 10.66 -13.29
CA ASP A 50 -3.09 9.26 -13.16
C ASP A 50 -1.97 8.46 -12.49
N GLY A 51 -2.37 7.48 -11.69
CA GLY A 51 -1.49 6.49 -11.11
C GLY A 51 -1.83 5.11 -11.66
N LEU A 52 -0.90 4.50 -12.37
CA LEU A 52 -1.06 3.15 -12.89
C LEU A 52 -0.23 2.18 -12.06
N VAL A 53 -0.88 1.11 -11.60
CA VAL A 53 -0.21 0.06 -10.82
C VAL A 53 -0.50 -1.29 -11.46
N GLY A 54 0.55 -1.93 -11.95
CA GLY A 54 0.51 -3.29 -12.47
C GLY A 54 1.13 -4.26 -11.47
N TRP A 55 0.46 -5.37 -11.16
CA TRP A 55 0.99 -6.38 -10.25
C TRP A 55 0.97 -7.76 -10.88
N GLN A 56 2.04 -8.51 -10.67
CA GLN A 56 2.15 -9.92 -11.07
C GLN A 56 2.95 -10.70 -10.02
N GLY A 57 2.57 -11.96 -9.80
CA GLY A 57 3.25 -12.75 -8.79
C GLY A 57 2.99 -14.25 -8.95
N ILE A 58 3.84 -15.00 -8.27
CA ILE A 58 3.71 -16.44 -8.13
C ILE A 58 3.76 -16.82 -6.65
N PHE A 59 3.13 -17.91 -6.31
CA PHE A 59 3.22 -18.47 -4.97
C PHE A 59 3.21 -20.01 -5.01
N GLY A 60 3.76 -20.60 -3.97
CA GLY A 60 3.72 -22.03 -3.73
C GLY A 60 3.55 -22.36 -2.26
N GLN A 61 2.93 -23.49 -1.99
CA GLN A 61 2.71 -23.97 -0.64
C GLN A 61 2.96 -25.49 -0.61
N GLY A 62 3.67 -25.93 0.43
CA GLY A 62 3.84 -27.33 0.77
C GLY A 62 3.27 -27.62 2.15
N GLU A 63 2.62 -28.76 2.30
CA GLU A 63 2.07 -29.22 3.57
C GLU A 63 2.52 -30.63 3.87
N TYR A 64 2.81 -30.87 5.13
CA TYR A 64 3.07 -32.20 5.67
C TYR A 64 2.14 -32.47 6.84
N LYS A 65 1.54 -33.65 6.86
CA LYS A 65 0.66 -34.07 7.95
C LYS A 65 0.81 -35.55 8.26
N ASN A 66 0.94 -35.84 9.53
CA ASN A 66 0.79 -37.19 10.06
C ASN A 66 -0.18 -37.19 11.28
N GLU A 67 -0.20 -38.24 12.06
CA GLU A 67 -1.11 -38.37 13.21
C GLU A 67 -0.91 -37.29 14.27
N ASN A 68 0.34 -36.86 14.51
CA ASN A 68 0.69 -35.97 15.62
C ASN A 68 1.20 -34.59 15.15
N ILE A 69 1.65 -34.46 13.91
CA ILE A 69 2.30 -33.25 13.41
C ILE A 69 1.60 -32.81 12.12
N SER A 70 1.30 -31.52 12.03
CA SER A 70 1.04 -30.88 10.77
C SER A 70 1.95 -29.66 10.61
N ALA A 71 2.54 -29.51 9.44
CA ALA A 71 3.43 -28.41 9.12
C ALA A 71 3.14 -27.88 7.72
N PHE A 72 3.34 -26.60 7.52
CA PHE A 72 3.28 -25.99 6.20
C PHE A 72 4.43 -25.01 6.00
N VAL A 73 4.80 -24.81 4.75
CA VAL A 73 5.63 -23.71 4.29
C VAL A 73 4.98 -23.11 3.05
N GLN A 74 4.94 -21.79 3.01
CA GLN A 74 4.44 -21.02 1.86
C GLN A 74 5.46 -19.96 1.50
N ALA A 75 5.70 -19.78 0.21
CA ALA A 75 6.50 -18.69 -0.31
C ALA A 75 5.78 -18.01 -1.48
N SER A 76 6.00 -16.71 -1.63
CA SER A 76 5.54 -15.96 -2.79
C SER A 76 6.61 -14.97 -3.25
N PHE A 77 6.57 -14.66 -4.53
CA PHE A 77 7.36 -13.60 -5.14
C PHE A 77 6.45 -12.78 -6.04
N SER A 78 6.61 -11.46 -6.03
CA SER A 78 5.82 -10.55 -6.84
C SER A 78 6.68 -9.44 -7.43
N ASN A 79 6.22 -8.91 -8.56
CA ASN A 79 6.71 -7.67 -9.13
C ASN A 79 5.54 -6.70 -9.26
N GLN A 80 5.75 -5.46 -8.86
CA GLN A 80 4.77 -4.39 -8.98
C GLN A 80 5.39 -3.24 -9.75
N GLY A 81 4.75 -2.90 -10.87
CA GLY A 81 5.10 -1.75 -11.69
C GLY A 81 4.27 -0.55 -11.31
N TYR A 82 4.90 0.60 -11.22
CA TYR A 82 4.26 1.89 -10.94
C TYR A 82 4.58 2.84 -12.07
N GLU A 83 3.57 3.55 -12.53
CA GLU A 83 3.71 4.62 -13.50
C GLU A 83 2.80 5.77 -13.12
N ARG A 84 3.33 6.97 -13.19
CA ARG A 84 2.59 8.20 -12.97
C ARG A 84 2.52 8.99 -14.26
N VAL A 85 1.32 9.46 -14.59
CA VAL A 85 1.09 10.36 -15.72
C VAL A 85 0.65 11.71 -15.17
N GLU A 86 1.46 12.73 -15.34
CA GLU A 86 1.26 14.08 -14.81
C GLU A 86 0.78 15.00 -15.93
N TYR A 87 -0.46 15.49 -15.82
CA TYR A 87 -1.08 16.34 -16.83
C TYR A 87 -1.05 17.81 -16.50
N PHE A 88 -0.77 18.17 -15.24
CA PHE A 88 -0.90 19.54 -14.77
C PHE A 88 0.40 20.34 -14.88
N ASN A 89 1.51 19.74 -14.47
CA ASN A 89 2.80 20.39 -14.38
C ASN A 89 3.76 20.02 -15.52
N GLU A 90 3.41 19.01 -16.33
CA GLU A 90 4.27 18.52 -17.39
C GLU A 90 3.73 18.87 -18.78
N THR A 91 4.66 19.10 -19.70
CA THR A 91 4.30 19.37 -21.10
C THR A 91 3.92 18.08 -21.82
N PRO A 92 3.03 18.16 -22.84
CA PRO A 92 2.72 17.01 -23.67
C PRO A 92 3.97 16.33 -24.24
N GLY A 93 4.11 15.03 -23.99
CA GLY A 93 5.28 14.22 -24.35
C GLY A 93 6.26 13.94 -23.22
N ASN A 94 6.18 14.65 -22.09
CA ASN A 94 6.97 14.40 -20.88
C ASN A 94 6.10 14.03 -19.66
N GLN A 95 4.85 13.73 -19.90
CA GLN A 95 3.86 13.49 -18.85
C GLN A 95 4.06 12.15 -18.12
N GLU A 96 4.60 11.15 -18.81
CA GLU A 96 4.80 9.81 -18.27
C GLU A 96 6.11 9.73 -17.47
N SER A 97 6.06 9.18 -16.26
CA SER A 97 7.24 8.94 -15.44
C SER A 97 8.09 7.77 -15.95
N GLY A 98 7.53 6.95 -16.83
CA GLY A 98 8.01 5.60 -17.09
C GLY A 98 7.65 4.63 -15.96
N VAL A 99 7.81 3.34 -16.23
CA VAL A 99 7.44 2.28 -15.28
C VAL A 99 8.59 1.96 -14.34
N GLU A 100 8.39 2.22 -13.04
CA GLU A 100 9.29 1.75 -11.98
C GLU A 100 8.83 0.39 -11.46
N ASN A 101 9.73 -0.60 -11.43
CA ASN A 101 9.44 -1.96 -11.04
C ASN A 101 10.07 -2.32 -9.69
N LEU A 102 9.25 -2.70 -8.73
CA LEU A 102 9.67 -3.13 -7.41
C LEU A 102 9.28 -4.58 -7.17
N THR A 103 10.25 -5.37 -6.72
CA THR A 103 10.01 -6.76 -6.36
C THR A 103 9.70 -6.89 -4.88
N GLY A 104 8.88 -7.85 -4.55
CA GLY A 104 8.53 -8.17 -3.17
C GLY A 104 8.26 -9.66 -3.01
N GLY A 105 7.99 -10.08 -1.80
CA GLY A 105 7.68 -11.48 -1.55
C GLY A 105 7.54 -11.79 -0.08
N ASN A 106 7.19 -13.03 0.18
CA ASN A 106 7.12 -13.50 1.56
C ASN A 106 7.49 -14.98 1.63
N ILE A 107 7.91 -15.36 2.83
CA ILE A 107 8.01 -16.74 3.25
C ILE A 107 7.39 -16.88 4.63
N LYS A 108 6.51 -17.83 4.79
CA LYS A 108 5.89 -18.16 6.08
C LYS A 108 5.76 -19.67 6.26
N GLY A 109 5.77 -20.09 7.51
CA GLY A 109 5.59 -21.47 7.84
C GLY A 109 5.03 -21.65 9.25
N GLY A 110 4.50 -22.82 9.47
CA GLY A 110 3.92 -23.19 10.75
C GLY A 110 4.02 -24.67 11.02
N LEU A 111 4.04 -24.98 12.29
CA LEU A 111 4.05 -26.32 12.84
C LEU A 111 2.96 -26.42 13.90
N ASN A 112 2.14 -27.44 13.84
CA ASN A 112 1.26 -27.80 14.93
C ASN A 112 1.61 -29.24 15.39
N TRP A 113 1.86 -29.38 16.67
CA TRP A 113 2.18 -30.65 17.30
C TRP A 113 1.10 -31.02 18.32
N ARG A 114 0.39 -32.07 18.00
CA ARG A 114 -0.55 -32.71 18.93
C ARG A 114 0.23 -33.63 19.85
N ILE A 115 0.51 -33.18 21.08
CA ILE A 115 1.26 -33.94 22.09
C ILE A 115 0.49 -35.18 22.48
N ASN A 116 -0.83 -35.03 22.62
CA ASN A 116 -1.79 -36.13 22.89
C ASN A 116 -3.22 -35.64 22.53
N ASP A 117 -4.24 -36.41 22.91
CA ASP A 117 -5.65 -36.13 22.57
C ASP A 117 -6.21 -34.84 23.20
N VAL A 118 -5.54 -34.34 24.27
CA VAL A 118 -6.02 -33.15 24.99
C VAL A 118 -5.08 -31.94 24.87
N HIS A 119 -3.83 -32.12 24.44
CA HIS A 119 -2.82 -31.08 24.39
C HIS A 119 -2.26 -30.89 22.98
N ASN A 120 -2.20 -29.64 22.51
CA ASN A 120 -1.47 -29.28 21.31
C ASN A 120 -0.66 -27.99 21.51
N VAL A 121 0.42 -27.87 20.76
CA VAL A 121 1.27 -26.68 20.67
C VAL A 121 1.42 -26.34 19.20
N PHE A 122 1.35 -25.05 18.86
CA PHE A 122 1.67 -24.62 17.51
C PHE A 122 2.65 -23.46 17.51
N PHE A 123 3.39 -23.35 16.43
CA PHE A 123 4.31 -22.26 16.15
C PHE A 123 4.12 -21.79 14.70
N ASN A 124 3.98 -20.49 14.52
CA ASN A 124 3.94 -19.86 13.20
C ASN A 124 4.99 -18.77 13.13
N THR A 125 5.58 -18.61 11.95
CA THR A 125 6.49 -17.51 11.67
C THR A 125 6.37 -17.07 10.22
N GLY A 126 6.69 -15.80 9.95
CA GLY A 126 6.67 -15.24 8.61
C GLY A 126 7.58 -14.04 8.47
N TYR A 127 8.18 -13.95 7.30
CA TYR A 127 8.92 -12.78 6.81
C TYR A 127 8.24 -12.26 5.55
N TYR A 128 8.01 -10.95 5.48
CA TYR A 128 7.36 -10.30 4.35
C TYR A 128 8.17 -9.08 3.94
N SER A 129 8.44 -8.97 2.66
CA SER A 129 8.96 -7.79 1.98
C SER A 129 7.86 -7.26 1.08
N LYS A 130 7.18 -6.21 1.55
CA LYS A 130 6.01 -5.65 0.90
C LYS A 130 6.38 -4.38 0.15
N GLN A 131 6.01 -4.32 -1.12
CA GLN A 131 6.21 -3.12 -1.94
C GLN A 131 5.44 -1.93 -1.34
N PRO A 132 5.97 -0.70 -1.50
CA PRO A 132 5.34 0.51 -1.01
C PRO A 132 4.01 0.82 -1.70
N LEU A 133 3.23 1.69 -1.10
CA LEU A 133 2.06 2.27 -1.75
C LEU A 133 2.49 3.25 -2.83
N PHE A 134 1.61 3.52 -3.79
CA PHE A 134 1.87 4.42 -4.91
C PHE A 134 2.39 5.80 -4.45
N ASP A 135 1.78 6.38 -3.43
CA ASP A 135 2.13 7.71 -2.92
C ASP A 135 3.54 7.78 -2.30
N ALA A 136 4.13 6.64 -1.94
CA ALA A 136 5.51 6.57 -1.45
C ALA A 136 6.55 6.49 -2.57
N VAL A 137 6.13 6.10 -3.79
CA VAL A 137 7.01 5.90 -4.94
C VAL A 137 7.45 7.23 -5.54
N TYR A 138 6.53 8.19 -5.63
CA TYR A 138 6.78 9.50 -6.23
C TYR A 138 6.68 10.60 -5.19
N ILE A 139 7.66 11.52 -5.20
CA ILE A 139 7.73 12.62 -4.23
C ILE A 139 7.22 13.94 -4.81
N ASN A 140 6.76 14.82 -3.93
CA ASN A 140 6.42 16.21 -4.24
C ASN A 140 5.36 16.38 -5.34
N PHE A 141 4.41 15.45 -5.44
CA PHE A 141 3.37 15.46 -6.48
C PHE A 141 3.94 15.57 -7.91
N SER A 142 5.12 15.01 -8.13
CA SER A 142 5.83 15.04 -9.43
C SER A 142 6.17 13.64 -9.90
N ASN A 143 6.73 13.53 -11.11
CA ASN A 143 7.25 12.28 -11.66
C ASN A 143 8.63 11.87 -11.09
N THR A 144 9.07 12.54 -10.02
CA THR A 144 10.35 12.27 -9.39
C THR A 144 10.24 11.08 -8.45
N LEU A 145 11.04 10.05 -8.69
CA LEU A 145 11.12 8.89 -7.82
C LEU A 145 11.68 9.25 -6.45
N ASN A 146 11.14 8.61 -5.43
CA ASN A 146 11.65 8.72 -4.07
C ASN A 146 13.04 8.05 -3.98
N PRO A 147 14.11 8.77 -3.66
CA PRO A 147 15.46 8.20 -3.57
C PRO A 147 15.63 7.22 -2.41
N ASP A 148 14.76 7.30 -1.39
CA ASP A 148 14.79 6.44 -0.21
C ASP A 148 13.77 5.27 -0.32
N LEU A 149 13.33 4.97 -1.56
CA LEU A 149 12.33 3.96 -1.81
C LEU A 149 12.83 2.57 -1.40
N THR A 150 12.11 1.95 -0.48
CA THR A 150 12.40 0.60 0.01
C THR A 150 11.11 -0.16 0.29
N ASN A 151 11.19 -1.47 0.40
CA ASN A 151 10.07 -2.30 0.80
C ASN A 151 9.88 -2.25 2.32
N GLU A 152 8.62 -2.23 2.74
CA GLU A 152 8.28 -2.47 4.15
C GLU A 152 8.64 -3.91 4.52
N THR A 153 9.38 -4.08 5.62
CA THR A 153 9.75 -5.39 6.16
C THR A 153 8.89 -5.74 7.37
N ILE A 154 8.26 -6.91 7.33
CA ILE A 154 7.44 -7.41 8.43
C ILE A 154 7.93 -8.79 8.85
N VAL A 155 8.18 -8.96 10.15
CA VAL A 155 8.55 -10.24 10.74
C VAL A 155 7.58 -10.59 11.87
N GLY A 156 6.98 -11.75 11.79
CA GLY A 156 6.01 -12.24 12.78
C GLY A 156 6.36 -13.59 13.36
N PHE A 157 6.09 -13.75 14.65
CA PHE A 157 6.17 -15.01 15.38
C PHE A 157 4.92 -15.20 16.21
N GLU A 158 4.43 -16.42 16.26
CA GLU A 158 3.31 -16.81 17.10
C GLU A 158 3.59 -18.19 17.72
N LEU A 159 3.36 -18.32 19.01
CA LEU A 159 3.38 -19.58 19.76
C LEU A 159 2.04 -19.75 20.43
N GLY A 160 1.41 -20.90 20.24
CA GLY A 160 0.13 -21.20 20.83
C GLY A 160 0.12 -22.55 21.55
N TYR A 161 -0.71 -22.61 22.57
CA TYR A 161 -0.99 -23.81 23.33
C TYR A 161 -2.50 -24.02 23.46
N GLY A 162 -2.93 -25.21 23.15
CA GLY A 162 -4.32 -25.66 23.30
C GLY A 162 -4.45 -26.82 24.28
N TYR A 163 -5.46 -26.72 25.14
CA TYR A 163 -5.92 -27.80 25.99
C TYR A 163 -7.40 -28.03 25.77
N ARG A 164 -7.79 -29.25 25.49
CA ARG A 164 -9.18 -29.64 25.27
C ARG A 164 -9.53 -30.91 26.03
N SER A 165 -10.42 -30.80 26.98
CA SER A 165 -11.02 -31.96 27.67
C SER A 165 -12.53 -31.99 27.51
N ALA A 166 -13.19 -32.99 27.98
CA ALA A 166 -14.66 -33.12 27.90
C ALA A 166 -15.43 -31.98 28.58
N LYS A 167 -14.82 -31.28 29.54
CA LYS A 167 -15.47 -30.26 30.36
C LYS A 167 -14.82 -28.88 30.27
N PHE A 168 -13.62 -28.79 29.70
CA PHE A 168 -12.84 -27.55 29.71
C PHE A 168 -12.02 -27.41 28.42
N ASN A 169 -11.99 -26.20 27.89
CA ASN A 169 -11.23 -25.83 26.70
C ASN A 169 -10.45 -24.54 26.98
N LEU A 170 -9.15 -24.56 26.74
CA LEU A 170 -8.25 -23.40 26.90
C LEU A 170 -7.41 -23.25 25.65
N ASN A 171 -7.32 -22.01 25.15
CA ASN A 171 -6.34 -21.63 24.14
C ASN A 171 -5.57 -20.41 24.64
N ALA A 172 -4.23 -20.48 24.56
CA ALA A 172 -3.35 -19.36 24.91
C ALA A 172 -2.38 -19.12 23.76
N ASN A 173 -2.27 -17.87 23.34
CA ASN A 173 -1.40 -17.46 22.25
C ASN A 173 -0.49 -16.32 22.70
N LEU A 174 0.78 -16.42 22.32
CA LEU A 174 1.78 -15.36 22.42
C LEU A 174 2.25 -15.01 21.01
N TYR A 175 2.21 -13.75 20.66
CA TYR A 175 2.69 -13.30 19.36
C TYR A 175 3.54 -12.04 19.47
N ARG A 176 4.43 -11.87 18.49
CA ARG A 176 5.22 -10.66 18.28
C ARG A 176 5.29 -10.36 16.79
N THR A 177 5.03 -9.09 16.42
CA THR A 177 5.24 -8.60 15.06
C THR A 177 6.18 -7.40 15.11
N SER A 178 7.16 -7.38 14.23
CA SER A 178 8.10 -6.28 14.04
C SER A 178 7.92 -5.72 12.62
N TRP A 179 7.96 -4.40 12.50
CA TRP A 179 7.79 -3.66 11.26
C TRP A 179 8.96 -2.71 11.12
N ALA A 180 9.55 -2.68 9.93
CA ALA A 180 10.63 -1.78 9.57
C ALA A 180 10.38 -1.15 8.19
N ASP A 181 11.05 -0.04 7.92
CA ASP A 181 11.04 0.66 6.62
C ASP A 181 9.63 1.04 6.15
N ARG A 182 8.82 1.56 7.06
CA ARG A 182 7.46 2.02 6.77
C ARG A 182 7.47 3.44 6.22
N PHE A 183 6.65 3.69 5.19
CA PHE A 183 6.32 5.01 4.65
C PHE A 183 5.01 5.53 5.23
#